data_c71849469abddc2be036812a4bd7c883
#
_entry.id   c71849469abddc2be036812a4bd7c883
#
_cell.length_a   1.000
_cell.length_b   1.000
_cell.length_c   1.000
_cell.angle_alpha   90.00
_cell.angle_beta   90.00
_cell.angle_gamma   90.00
#
_symmetry.space_group_name_H-M   'P 1'
#
loop_
_entity.id
_entity.type
_entity.pdbx_description
1 polymer ?
#
loop_
_entity_poly.entity_id
_entity_poly.type
_entity_poly.pdbx_seq_one_letter_code
_entity_poly.pdbx_strand_id
1 'polypeptide(L)'
;GAFILAGLYALLMYAFIRERRFTYYALFCLSLVATFWLLKGYAVLYDIIPSWLDDFRLLLTTSNLLLMGLILSSLDMFRVWLPPRQRGLCRGILLLVAGVTLALWFMPLVWGIYCGLACYGGVTLLAISFCFYFLRRGSWLQRLYCYSWLGFMLGCLSLFATRYTWLQKEWISEYLLSLF
;
A
#
# COMPACT_ATOMS: atom_id res chain seq x y z
N GLY A 1 -11.82 -10.03 8.32
CA GLY A 1 -11.98 -11.32 7.62
C GLY A 1 -11.93 -11.24 6.11
N ALA A 2 -12.65 -10.31 5.46
CA ALA A 2 -12.83 -10.30 3.99
C ALA A 2 -11.51 -10.20 3.20
N PHE A 3 -10.58 -9.35 3.60
CA PHE A 3 -9.29 -9.20 2.90
C PHE A 3 -8.37 -10.42 3.04
N ILE A 4 -8.43 -11.15 4.14
CA ILE A 4 -7.70 -12.42 4.30
C ILE A 4 -8.24 -13.43 3.29
N LEU A 5 -9.55 -13.59 3.23
CA LEU A 5 -10.20 -14.49 2.28
C LEU A 5 -9.91 -14.09 0.83
N ALA A 6 -9.95 -12.79 0.51
CA ALA A 6 -9.61 -12.29 -0.81
C ALA A 6 -8.14 -12.57 -1.18
N GLY A 7 -7.21 -12.39 -0.24
CA GLY A 7 -5.79 -12.68 -0.44
C GLY A 7 -5.54 -14.18 -0.65
N LEU A 8 -6.15 -15.03 0.18
CA LEU A 8 -6.06 -16.49 0.05
C LEU A 8 -6.69 -16.98 -1.26
N TYR A 9 -7.86 -16.45 -1.62
CA TYR A 9 -8.50 -16.75 -2.91
C TYR A 9 -7.60 -16.37 -4.08
N ALA A 10 -6.96 -15.19 -4.03
CA ALA A 10 -6.04 -14.75 -5.08
C ALA A 10 -4.80 -15.68 -5.20
N LEU A 11 -4.25 -16.15 -4.07
CA LEU A 11 -3.16 -17.14 -4.07
C LEU A 11 -3.61 -18.45 -4.67
N LEU A 12 -4.80 -18.90 -4.34
CA LEU A 12 -5.39 -20.14 -4.89
C LEU A 12 -5.60 -20.00 -6.40
N MET A 13 -6.15 -18.86 -6.85
CA MET A 13 -6.30 -18.57 -8.29
C MET A 13 -4.96 -18.51 -9.00
N TYR A 14 -3.91 -17.98 -8.37
CA TYR A 14 -2.56 -18.03 -8.93
C TYR A 14 -2.05 -19.46 -9.11
N ALA A 15 -2.29 -20.34 -8.14
CA ALA A 15 -1.88 -21.73 -8.21
C ALA A 15 -2.51 -22.47 -9.41
N PHE A 16 -3.77 -22.14 -9.75
CA PHE A 16 -4.50 -22.73 -10.86
C PHE A 16 -4.21 -22.07 -12.22
N ILE A 17 -4.22 -20.74 -12.27
CA ILE A 17 -4.17 -19.97 -13.53
C ILE A 17 -2.76 -19.49 -13.84
N ARG A 18 -1.87 -19.44 -12.84
CA ARG A 18 -0.47 -18.95 -12.93
C ARG A 18 -0.31 -17.55 -13.52
N GLU A 19 -1.32 -16.69 -13.38
CA GLU A 19 -1.23 -15.30 -13.79
C GLU A 19 -0.68 -14.42 -12.67
N ARG A 20 0.37 -13.66 -12.96
CA ARG A 20 1.08 -12.79 -12.01
C ARG A 20 0.20 -11.75 -11.32
N ARG A 21 -0.88 -11.31 -11.98
CA ARG A 21 -1.83 -10.34 -11.39
C ARG A 21 -2.43 -10.81 -10.08
N PHE A 22 -2.70 -12.12 -9.94
CA PHE A 22 -3.24 -12.67 -8.70
C PHE A 22 -2.22 -12.63 -7.55
N THR A 23 -0.93 -12.82 -7.84
CA THR A 23 0.14 -12.68 -6.84
C THR A 23 0.25 -11.23 -6.35
N TYR A 24 0.16 -10.25 -7.24
CA TYR A 24 0.22 -8.83 -6.85
C TYR A 24 -0.98 -8.42 -6.01
N TYR A 25 -2.17 -8.90 -6.37
CA TYR A 25 -3.38 -8.67 -5.61
C TYR A 25 -3.33 -9.37 -4.23
N ALA A 26 -2.83 -10.58 -4.15
CA ALA A 26 -2.62 -11.29 -2.90
C ALA A 26 -1.63 -10.55 -2.00
N LEU A 27 -0.50 -10.10 -2.56
CA LEU A 27 0.48 -9.28 -1.83
C LEU A 27 -0.18 -8.03 -1.23
N PHE A 28 -0.98 -7.32 -2.02
CA PHE A 28 -1.73 -6.15 -1.55
C PHE A 28 -2.67 -6.50 -0.40
N CYS A 29 -3.55 -7.48 -0.56
CA CYS A 29 -4.53 -7.85 0.46
C CYS A 29 -3.89 -8.32 1.76
N LEU A 30 -2.88 -9.19 1.69
CA LEU A 30 -2.21 -9.75 2.86
C LEU A 30 -1.39 -8.67 3.60
N SER A 31 -0.70 -7.82 2.85
CA SER A 31 0.04 -6.70 3.46
C SER A 31 -0.90 -5.69 4.11
N LEU A 32 -2.07 -5.44 3.52
CA LEU A 32 -3.11 -4.60 4.12
C LEU A 32 -3.56 -5.15 5.46
N VAL A 33 -3.88 -6.44 5.52
CA VAL A 33 -4.30 -7.11 6.78
C VAL A 33 -3.19 -7.02 7.82
N ALA A 34 -1.94 -7.34 7.45
CA ALA A 34 -0.81 -7.28 8.36
C ALA A 34 -0.59 -5.85 8.90
N THR A 35 -0.67 -4.85 8.04
CA THR A 35 -0.55 -3.44 8.44
C THR A 35 -1.64 -3.05 9.44
N PHE A 36 -2.90 -3.43 9.19
CA PHE A 36 -4.00 -3.14 10.12
C PHE A 36 -3.85 -3.86 11.46
N TRP A 37 -3.39 -5.12 11.45
CA TRP A 37 -3.14 -5.88 12.66
C TRP A 37 -2.08 -5.22 13.53
N LEU A 38 -0.99 -4.75 12.93
CA LEU A 38 0.06 -4.03 13.62
C LEU A 38 -0.43 -2.67 14.13
N LEU A 39 -1.17 -1.91 13.32
CA LEU A 39 -1.71 -0.61 13.71
C LEU A 39 -2.67 -0.70 14.90
N LYS A 40 -3.50 -1.72 14.95
CA LYS A 40 -4.44 -1.95 16.07
C LYS A 40 -3.77 -2.57 17.30
N GLY A 41 -2.49 -2.92 17.24
CA GLY A 41 -1.74 -3.55 18.34
C GLY A 41 -2.14 -5.01 18.62
N TYR A 42 -2.93 -5.64 17.75
CA TYR A 42 -3.35 -7.03 17.95
C TYR A 42 -2.17 -7.99 17.97
N ALA A 43 -1.12 -7.71 17.21
CA ALA A 43 0.08 -8.54 17.16
C ALA A 43 0.80 -8.59 18.51
N VAL A 44 0.82 -7.48 19.25
CA VAL A 44 1.37 -7.39 20.61
C VAL A 44 0.42 -8.05 21.62
N LEU A 45 -0.89 -7.80 21.48
CA LEU A 45 -1.90 -8.33 22.40
C LEU A 45 -1.93 -9.87 22.43
N TYR A 46 -1.62 -10.51 21.31
CA TYR A 46 -1.63 -11.98 21.18
C TYR A 46 -0.23 -12.61 21.24
N ASP A 47 0.80 -11.88 21.65
CA ASP A 47 2.20 -12.34 21.70
C ASP A 47 2.68 -13.04 20.41
N ILE A 48 2.12 -12.60 19.25
CA ILE A 48 2.45 -13.18 17.94
C ILE A 48 3.84 -12.73 17.50
N ILE A 49 4.26 -11.54 17.96
CA ILE A 49 5.55 -10.94 17.60
C ILE A 49 6.56 -11.24 18.69
N PRO A 50 7.71 -11.85 18.36
CA PRO A 50 8.78 -12.03 19.31
C PRO A 50 9.28 -10.68 19.84
N SER A 51 9.62 -10.62 21.14
CA SER A 51 10.04 -9.39 21.82
C SER A 51 11.32 -8.73 21.26
N TRP A 52 12.10 -9.46 20.46
CA TRP A 52 13.29 -8.95 19.78
C TRP A 52 12.98 -8.25 18.45
N LEU A 53 11.74 -8.36 17.97
CA LEU A 53 11.32 -7.77 16.71
C LEU A 53 10.66 -6.42 16.98
N ASP A 54 11.17 -5.38 16.33
CA ASP A 54 10.64 -4.02 16.47
C ASP A 54 9.31 -3.89 15.73
N ASP A 55 8.21 -3.79 16.48
CA ASP A 55 6.84 -3.65 15.96
C ASP A 55 6.71 -2.52 14.94
N PHE A 56 7.43 -1.43 15.17
CA PHE A 56 7.37 -0.28 14.29
C PHE A 56 8.08 -0.52 12.95
N ARG A 57 9.19 -1.26 12.96
CA ARG A 57 9.88 -1.68 11.73
C ARG A 57 9.03 -2.65 10.92
N LEU A 58 8.33 -3.56 11.59
CA LEU A 58 7.38 -4.46 10.95
C LEU A 58 6.23 -3.68 10.31
N LEU A 59 5.68 -2.70 11.01
CA LEU A 59 4.60 -1.84 10.50
C LEU A 59 5.05 -1.10 9.23
N LEU A 60 6.24 -0.50 9.25
CA LEU A 60 6.79 0.17 8.07
C LEU A 60 7.05 -0.81 6.92
N THR A 61 7.57 -2.00 7.24
CA THR A 61 7.83 -3.05 6.24
C THR A 61 6.54 -3.51 5.56
N THR A 62 5.51 -3.85 6.35
CA THR A 62 4.21 -4.29 5.81
C THR A 62 3.51 -3.19 5.03
N SER A 63 3.62 -1.94 5.47
CA SER A 63 3.10 -0.78 4.76
C SER A 63 3.80 -0.56 3.42
N ASN A 64 5.12 -0.74 3.34
CA ASN A 64 5.87 -0.65 2.09
C ASN A 64 5.53 -1.82 1.15
N LEU A 65 5.34 -3.03 1.66
CA LEU A 65 4.88 -4.18 0.86
C LEU A 65 3.49 -3.93 0.27
N LEU A 66 2.61 -3.28 1.02
CA LEU A 66 1.30 -2.84 0.54
C LEU A 66 1.45 -1.87 -0.64
N LEU A 67 2.31 -0.84 -0.52
CA LEU A 67 2.60 0.08 -1.62
C LEU A 67 3.18 -0.62 -2.84
N MET A 68 4.08 -1.58 -2.64
CA MET A 68 4.65 -2.39 -3.74
C MET A 68 3.56 -3.20 -4.44
N GLY A 69 2.69 -3.89 -3.70
CA GLY A 69 1.56 -4.64 -4.24
C GLY A 69 0.62 -3.75 -5.06
N LEU A 70 0.36 -2.56 -4.56
CA LEU A 70 -0.47 -1.55 -5.22
C LEU A 70 0.16 -1.06 -6.54
N ILE A 71 1.45 -0.74 -6.55
CA ILE A 71 2.17 -0.30 -7.77
C ILE A 71 2.23 -1.44 -8.79
N LEU A 72 2.55 -2.66 -8.35
CA LEU A 72 2.64 -3.83 -9.23
C LEU A 72 1.31 -4.16 -9.88
N SER A 73 0.22 -4.18 -9.12
CA SER A 73 -1.12 -4.41 -9.64
C SER A 73 -1.52 -3.36 -10.66
N SER A 74 -1.16 -2.09 -10.41
CA SER A 74 -1.43 -0.99 -11.33
C SER A 74 -0.62 -1.08 -12.61
N LEU A 75 0.67 -1.41 -12.50
CA LEU A 75 1.54 -1.60 -13.66
C LEU A 75 1.03 -2.73 -14.56
N ASP A 76 0.52 -3.80 -13.98
CA ASP A 76 -0.02 -4.92 -14.75
C ASP A 76 -1.36 -4.55 -15.39
N MET A 77 -2.28 -3.94 -14.63
CA MET A 77 -3.61 -3.54 -15.11
C MET A 77 -3.53 -2.49 -16.23
N PHE A 78 -2.61 -1.54 -16.13
CA PHE A 78 -2.46 -0.45 -17.09
C PHE A 78 -1.32 -0.67 -18.10
N ARG A 79 -0.72 -1.85 -18.15
CA ARG A 79 0.46 -2.16 -18.97
C ARG A 79 0.35 -1.70 -20.42
N VAL A 80 -0.83 -1.84 -21.02
CA VAL A 80 -1.08 -1.49 -22.43
C VAL A 80 -1.24 0.02 -22.63
N TRP A 81 -1.78 0.71 -21.62
CA TRP A 81 -2.23 2.12 -21.72
C TRP A 81 -1.21 3.12 -21.17
N LEU A 82 -0.24 2.65 -20.37
CA LEU A 82 0.76 3.54 -19.75
C LEU A 82 1.84 3.93 -20.74
N PRO A 83 2.11 5.24 -20.90
CA PRO A 83 3.26 5.73 -21.66
C PRO A 83 4.58 5.17 -21.10
N PRO A 84 5.63 4.98 -21.94
CA PRO A 84 6.91 4.44 -21.50
C PRO A 84 7.54 5.21 -20.34
N ARG A 85 7.41 6.54 -20.33
CA ARG A 85 7.91 7.42 -19.25
C ARG A 85 7.25 7.12 -17.91
N GLN A 86 5.93 6.96 -17.88
CA GLN A 86 5.20 6.66 -16.65
C GLN A 86 5.50 5.24 -16.14
N ARG A 87 5.68 4.26 -17.05
CA ARG A 87 6.14 2.91 -16.67
C ARG A 87 7.54 2.95 -16.06
N GLY A 88 8.44 3.75 -16.59
CA GLY A 88 9.77 3.96 -16.02
C GLY A 88 9.71 4.58 -14.63
N LEU A 89 8.88 5.60 -14.44
CA LEU A 89 8.66 6.25 -13.15
C LEU A 89 8.11 5.26 -12.09
N CYS A 90 7.09 4.47 -12.45
CA CYS A 90 6.54 3.45 -11.55
C CYS A 90 7.59 2.42 -11.13
N ARG A 91 8.42 1.95 -12.08
CA ARG A 91 9.51 1.02 -11.77
C ARG A 91 10.57 1.67 -10.88
N GLY A 92 10.90 2.93 -11.11
CA GLY A 92 11.82 3.69 -10.27
C GLY A 92 11.30 3.81 -8.83
N ILE A 93 10.04 4.19 -8.66
CA ILE A 93 9.39 4.26 -7.34
C ILE A 93 9.32 2.87 -6.69
N LEU A 94 8.99 1.83 -7.43
CA LEU A 94 8.97 0.46 -6.92
C LEU A 94 10.35 0.03 -6.38
N LEU A 95 11.42 0.31 -7.13
CA LEU A 95 12.78 0.02 -6.70
C LEU A 95 13.19 0.84 -5.48
N LEU A 96 12.77 2.10 -5.42
CA LEU A 96 13.02 2.96 -4.27
C LEU A 96 12.30 2.42 -3.03
N VAL A 97 11.02 2.06 -3.12
CA VAL A 97 10.26 1.47 -2.01
C VAL A 97 10.89 0.16 -1.56
N ALA A 98 11.30 -0.70 -2.49
CA ALA A 98 11.99 -1.95 -2.18
C ALA A 98 13.33 -1.71 -1.47
N GLY A 99 14.13 -0.77 -1.97
CA GLY A 99 15.40 -0.38 -1.35
C GLY A 99 15.22 0.17 0.05
N VAL A 100 14.25 1.07 0.25
CA VAL A 100 13.89 1.60 1.58
C VAL A 100 13.44 0.49 2.51
N THR A 101 12.62 -0.46 2.04
CA THR A 101 12.15 -1.59 2.84
C THR A 101 13.30 -2.44 3.35
N LEU A 102 14.29 -2.72 2.52
CA LEU A 102 15.49 -3.44 2.93
C LEU A 102 16.35 -2.61 3.90
N ALA A 103 16.52 -1.33 3.60
CA ALA A 103 17.34 -0.42 4.41
C ALA A 103 16.74 -0.16 5.80
N LEU A 104 15.41 -0.27 6.00
CA LEU A 104 14.72 -0.10 7.29
C LEU A 104 15.32 -0.98 8.42
N TRP A 105 15.83 -2.15 8.07
CA TRP A 105 16.39 -3.09 9.04
C TRP A 105 17.79 -2.69 9.53
N PHE A 106 18.49 -1.82 8.80
CA PHE A 106 19.87 -1.42 9.08
C PHE A 106 19.98 0.04 9.52
N MET A 107 18.97 0.88 9.26
CA MET A 107 19.00 2.30 9.59
C MET A 107 18.33 2.61 10.94
N PRO A 108 18.66 3.75 11.58
CA PRO A 108 17.94 4.22 12.76
C PRO A 108 16.45 4.44 12.45
N LEU A 109 15.58 4.11 13.42
CA LEU A 109 14.13 4.13 13.25
C LEU A 109 13.59 5.50 12.75
N VAL A 110 14.16 6.59 13.26
CA VAL A 110 13.77 7.95 12.88
C VAL A 110 13.92 8.18 11.38
N TRP A 111 15.05 7.78 10.81
CA TRP A 111 15.27 7.86 9.35
C TRP A 111 14.35 6.94 8.57
N GLY A 112 14.05 5.75 9.12
CA GLY A 112 13.08 4.82 8.55
C GLY A 112 11.69 5.45 8.40
N ILE A 113 11.24 6.22 9.42
CA ILE A 113 9.96 6.94 9.38
C ILE A 113 9.96 7.99 8.26
N TYR A 114 10.99 8.83 8.17
CA TYR A 114 11.06 9.86 7.12
C TYR A 114 11.11 9.26 5.72
N CYS A 115 11.90 8.20 5.53
CA CYS A 115 11.95 7.48 4.25
C CYS A 115 10.61 6.83 3.90
N GLY A 116 9.92 6.23 4.88
CA GLY A 116 8.58 5.69 4.70
C GLY A 116 7.58 6.77 4.28
N LEU A 117 7.54 7.90 4.97
CA LEU A 117 6.68 9.04 4.60
C LEU A 117 7.00 9.57 3.19
N ALA A 118 8.28 9.65 2.81
CA ALA A 118 8.69 10.05 1.46
C ALA A 118 8.20 9.05 0.41
N CYS A 119 8.25 7.75 0.69
CA CYS A 119 7.71 6.70 -0.19
C CYS A 119 6.19 6.87 -0.36
N TYR A 120 5.44 7.07 0.73
CA TYR A 120 4.00 7.31 0.67
C TYR A 120 3.67 8.58 -0.12
N GLY A 121 4.39 9.68 0.12
CA GLY A 121 4.25 10.92 -0.65
C GLY A 121 4.49 10.70 -2.14
N GLY A 122 5.56 10.00 -2.49
CA GLY A 122 5.89 9.66 -3.88
C GLY A 122 4.82 8.83 -4.58
N VAL A 123 4.30 7.80 -3.89
CA VAL A 123 3.22 6.96 -4.43
C VAL A 123 1.91 7.74 -4.54
N THR A 124 1.61 8.63 -3.59
CA THR A 124 0.43 9.50 -3.66
C THR A 124 0.52 10.45 -4.86
N LEU A 125 1.65 11.09 -5.08
CA LEU A 125 1.87 11.95 -6.25
C LEU A 125 1.73 11.17 -7.57
N LEU A 126 2.21 9.94 -7.60
CA LEU A 126 2.05 9.04 -8.74
C LEU A 126 0.56 8.70 -8.97
N ALA A 127 -0.19 8.38 -7.92
CA ALA A 127 -1.61 8.13 -8.00
C ALA A 127 -2.39 9.35 -8.53
N ILE A 128 -2.06 10.55 -8.03
CA ILE A 128 -2.62 11.82 -8.51
C ILE A 128 -2.31 12.01 -9.99
N SER A 129 -1.06 11.80 -10.42
CA SER A 129 -0.67 11.94 -11.83
C SER A 129 -1.42 10.97 -12.74
N PHE A 130 -1.65 9.73 -12.28
CA PHE A 130 -2.49 8.75 -12.98
C PHE A 130 -3.93 9.20 -13.07
N CYS A 131 -4.50 9.70 -11.98
CA CYS A 131 -5.85 10.23 -11.99
C CYS A 131 -6.01 11.33 -13.02
N PHE A 132 -5.11 12.32 -13.07
CA PHE A 132 -5.17 13.37 -14.08
C PHE A 132 -5.06 12.85 -15.52
N TYR A 133 -4.20 11.85 -15.76
CA TYR A 133 -4.05 11.27 -17.08
C TYR A 133 -5.30 10.50 -17.52
N PHE A 134 -5.82 9.61 -16.66
CA PHE A 134 -6.96 8.76 -17.00
C PHE A 134 -8.31 9.46 -16.90
N LEU A 135 -8.44 10.55 -16.13
CA LEU A 135 -9.62 11.39 -16.14
C LEU A 135 -9.91 11.96 -17.53
N ARG A 136 -8.84 12.31 -18.27
CA ARG A 136 -8.98 12.90 -19.60
C ARG A 136 -9.08 11.87 -20.72
N ARG A 137 -8.46 10.70 -20.58
CA ARG A 137 -8.27 9.73 -21.68
C ARG A 137 -8.69 8.30 -21.35
N GLY A 138 -9.05 8.01 -20.10
CA GLY A 138 -9.33 6.66 -19.64
C GLY A 138 -10.78 6.21 -19.86
N SER A 139 -10.97 4.88 -19.94
CA SER A 139 -12.27 4.23 -19.84
C SER A 139 -12.89 4.45 -18.45
N TRP A 140 -14.19 4.21 -18.31
CA TRP A 140 -14.90 4.29 -17.03
C TRP A 140 -14.23 3.43 -15.95
N LEU A 141 -13.85 2.22 -16.28
CA LEU A 141 -13.18 1.29 -15.35
C LEU A 141 -11.85 1.83 -14.83
N GLN A 142 -11.06 2.46 -15.70
CA GLN A 142 -9.78 3.07 -15.32
C GLN A 142 -9.97 4.27 -14.40
N ARG A 143 -10.99 5.09 -14.64
CA ARG A 143 -11.35 6.22 -13.77
C ARG A 143 -11.78 5.74 -12.39
N LEU A 144 -12.64 4.71 -12.34
CA LEU A 144 -13.11 4.12 -11.08
C LEU A 144 -11.93 3.58 -10.26
N TYR A 145 -11.01 2.87 -10.92
CA TYR A 145 -9.80 2.36 -10.28
C TYR A 145 -8.92 3.49 -9.72
N CYS A 146 -8.72 4.57 -10.47
CA CYS A 146 -7.95 5.73 -10.00
C CYS A 146 -8.61 6.43 -8.81
N TYR A 147 -9.93 6.56 -8.80
CA TYR A 147 -10.67 7.12 -7.66
C TYR A 147 -10.55 6.23 -6.41
N SER A 148 -10.64 4.91 -6.56
CA SER A 148 -10.45 3.98 -5.45
C SER A 148 -9.03 4.08 -4.87
N TRP A 149 -8.03 4.26 -5.73
CA TRP A 149 -6.65 4.49 -5.31
C TRP A 149 -6.48 5.78 -4.51
N LEU A 150 -7.00 6.88 -5.02
CA LEU A 150 -6.96 8.17 -4.33
C LEU A 150 -7.65 8.09 -2.97
N GLY A 151 -8.84 7.51 -2.91
CA GLY A 151 -9.56 7.32 -1.66
C GLY A 151 -8.76 6.49 -0.66
N PHE A 152 -8.18 5.38 -1.11
CA PHE A 152 -7.32 4.53 -0.27
C PHE A 152 -6.09 5.30 0.26
N MET A 153 -5.37 6.01 -0.61
CA MET A 153 -4.19 6.78 -0.20
C MET A 153 -4.55 7.93 0.75
N LEU A 154 -5.66 8.62 0.53
CA LEU A 154 -6.17 9.64 1.45
C LEU A 154 -6.56 9.02 2.80
N GLY A 155 -7.17 7.84 2.82
CA GLY A 155 -7.45 7.09 4.03
C GLY A 155 -6.19 6.73 4.80
N CYS A 156 -5.16 6.21 4.14
CA CYS A 156 -3.86 5.93 4.75
C CYS A 156 -3.21 7.20 5.31
N LEU A 157 -3.22 8.29 4.55
CA LEU A 157 -2.63 9.56 4.95
C LEU A 157 -3.36 10.15 6.17
N SER A 158 -4.70 10.05 6.24
CA SER A 158 -5.48 10.49 7.39
C SER A 158 -5.18 9.67 8.64
N LEU A 159 -4.97 8.35 8.51
CA LEU A 159 -4.53 7.48 9.62
C LEU A 159 -3.16 7.88 10.15
N PHE A 160 -2.21 8.13 9.25
CA PHE A 160 -0.89 8.61 9.66
C PHE A 160 -1.00 9.97 10.35
N ALA A 161 -1.79 10.91 9.81
CA ALA A 161 -1.98 12.22 10.39
C ALA A 161 -2.63 12.17 11.78
N THR A 162 -3.63 11.29 12.00
CA THR A 162 -4.27 11.11 13.32
C THR A 162 -3.31 10.49 14.33
N ARG A 163 -2.47 9.54 13.91
CA ARG A 163 -1.49 8.89 14.79
C ARG A 163 -0.39 9.85 15.26
N TYR A 164 -0.04 10.84 14.44
CA TYR A 164 0.96 11.87 14.77
C TYR A 164 0.36 13.16 15.38
N THR A 165 -0.83 13.08 15.97
CA THR A 165 -1.51 14.18 16.71
C THR A 165 -1.90 15.41 15.88
N TRP A 166 -1.82 15.34 14.57
CA TRP A 166 -2.18 16.46 13.71
C TRP A 166 -3.70 16.63 13.55
N LEU A 167 -4.46 15.54 13.70
CA LEU A 167 -5.92 15.55 13.66
C LEU A 167 -6.45 14.86 14.92
N GLN A 168 -7.02 15.63 15.85
CA GLN A 168 -7.57 15.11 17.12
C GLN A 168 -8.86 14.29 16.97
N LYS A 169 -9.38 14.07 15.77
CA LYS A 169 -10.65 13.39 15.57
C LYS A 169 -10.46 12.01 14.94
N GLU A 170 -10.37 10.98 15.76
CA GLU A 170 -10.24 9.57 15.36
C GLU A 170 -11.35 9.08 14.42
N TRP A 171 -12.57 9.64 14.53
CA TRP A 171 -13.72 9.21 13.75
C TRP A 171 -13.59 9.46 12.23
N ILE A 172 -12.84 10.48 11.80
CA ILE A 172 -12.66 10.77 10.37
C ILE A 172 -11.83 9.68 9.70
N SER A 173 -10.78 9.19 10.38
CA SER A 173 -9.92 8.14 9.84
C SER A 173 -10.61 6.79 9.80
N GLU A 174 -11.41 6.48 10.82
CA GLU A 174 -12.18 5.24 10.87
C GLU A 174 -13.31 5.22 9.83
N TYR A 175 -13.95 6.37 9.60
CA TYR A 175 -15.01 6.50 8.59
C TYR A 175 -14.46 6.37 7.16
N LEU A 176 -13.34 7.02 6.85
CA LEU A 176 -12.70 6.91 5.55
C LEU A 176 -12.22 5.49 5.24
N LEU A 177 -11.79 4.74 6.26
CA LEU A 177 -11.35 3.36 6.09
C LEU A 177 -12.49 2.34 6.06
N SER A 178 -13.63 2.65 6.67
CA SER A 178 -14.81 1.79 6.60
C SER A 178 -15.52 1.85 5.24
N LEU A 179 -15.24 2.88 4.44
CA LEU A 179 -15.79 3.05 3.09
C LEU A 179 -15.04 2.23 2.02
N PHE A 180 -13.87 1.62 2.37
CA PHE A 180 -13.04 0.75 1.53
C PHE A 180 -12.88 -0.64 2.15
#